data_29678b6562b57e1fecdaeb25bea85941
#
_entry.id   29678b6562b57e1fecdaeb25bea85941
#
_cell.length_a   1.000
_cell.length_b   1.000
_cell.length_c   1.000
_cell.angle_alpha   90.00
_cell.angle_beta   90.00
_cell.angle_gamma   90.00
#
_symmetry.space_group_name_H-M   'P 1'
#
loop_
_entity.id
_entity.type
_entity.pdbx_description
1 polymer ?
#
loop_
_entity_poly.entity_id
_entity_poly.type
_entity_poly.pdbx_seq_one_letter_code
_entity_poly.pdbx_strand_id
1 'polypeptide(L)'
;MIPYPSFDKIAFEIGPFGSFGPLKVHWYGIMYLVAFAAAWFLARLRAKKPGSTWKPVDVDDFLFFRMLGTILGGRLGYVFFYGMSYWALDPWYPFKITDGGMSFHGGLIGVMVALAIFAVRRKRHIADVFDFAAPLPGSGLCAGRIGNFINGELWGKPTDAPWGFMVNGEGRHATQLYEAALEGVVLFLILWWYTAKPRPRMAPAGLFLIVYSLARTTVEFWRLPDSHLNEASGGYLVGHWFTMGMLLSIPMLLIGATLMFMAYRRRENSGNFSAVPA
;
A
#
# COMPACT_ATOMS: atom_id res chain seq x y z
N MET A 1 -19.24 23.48 1.96
CA MET A 1 -18.83 22.18 2.51
C MET A 1 -19.81 21.09 2.09
N ILE A 2 -19.33 19.87 1.87
CA ILE A 2 -20.12 18.74 1.40
C ILE A 2 -20.59 17.93 2.62
N PRO A 3 -21.89 17.60 2.77
CA PRO A 3 -22.30 16.70 3.85
C PRO A 3 -21.70 15.31 3.63
N TYR A 4 -21.09 14.75 4.69
CA TYR A 4 -20.57 13.38 4.61
C TYR A 4 -21.77 12.39 4.63
N PRO A 5 -21.94 11.57 3.58
CA PRO A 5 -22.99 10.58 3.56
C PRO A 5 -22.60 9.44 4.50
N SER A 6 -23.12 9.39 5.72
CA SER A 6 -22.83 8.36 6.70
C SER A 6 -23.11 6.98 6.11
N PHE A 7 -22.08 6.34 5.55
CA PHE A 7 -22.17 5.00 4.98
C PHE A 7 -22.31 3.96 6.09
N ASP A 8 -23.14 2.95 5.87
CA ASP A 8 -23.06 1.74 6.69
C ASP A 8 -21.71 1.05 6.38
N LYS A 9 -20.98 0.68 7.43
CA LYS A 9 -19.70 -0.06 7.29
C LYS A 9 -19.92 -1.48 6.76
N ILE A 10 -21.14 -2.03 6.95
CA ILE A 10 -21.55 -3.34 6.46
C ILE A 10 -22.12 -3.16 5.06
N ALA A 11 -21.50 -3.79 4.06
CA ALA A 11 -21.98 -3.76 2.69
C ALA A 11 -23.23 -4.63 2.51
N PHE A 12 -23.21 -5.82 3.08
CA PHE A 12 -24.33 -6.76 3.10
C PHE A 12 -24.12 -7.85 4.15
N GLU A 13 -25.20 -8.51 4.51
CA GLU A 13 -25.21 -9.66 5.42
C GLU A 13 -25.66 -10.91 4.68
N ILE A 14 -25.04 -12.06 4.99
CA ILE A 14 -25.36 -13.36 4.42
C ILE A 14 -25.80 -14.28 5.55
N GLY A 15 -26.94 -14.89 5.42
CA GLY A 15 -27.54 -15.75 6.45
C GLY A 15 -28.72 -15.08 7.16
N PRO A 16 -29.17 -15.63 8.31
CA PRO A 16 -28.41 -16.44 9.29
C PRO A 16 -28.20 -17.90 8.89
N PHE A 17 -27.15 -18.52 9.45
CA PHE A 17 -26.82 -19.93 9.22
C PHE A 17 -27.11 -20.75 10.49
N GLY A 18 -28.37 -21.16 10.66
CA GLY A 18 -28.81 -21.89 11.86
C GLY A 18 -28.61 -21.07 13.15
N SER A 19 -27.85 -21.59 14.11
CA SER A 19 -27.50 -20.92 15.37
C SER A 19 -26.41 -19.86 15.23
N PHE A 20 -25.72 -19.82 14.09
CA PHE A 20 -24.75 -18.75 13.79
C PHE A 20 -25.50 -17.55 13.22
N GLY A 21 -25.21 -16.36 13.76
CA GLY A 21 -25.74 -15.12 13.23
C GLY A 21 -25.29 -14.85 11.79
N PRO A 22 -25.83 -13.79 11.14
CA PRO A 22 -25.45 -13.45 9.78
C PRO A 22 -23.96 -13.13 9.66
N LEU A 23 -23.33 -13.58 8.58
CA LEU A 23 -21.98 -13.19 8.21
C LEU A 23 -22.01 -11.76 7.68
N LYS A 24 -21.38 -10.82 8.40
CA LYS A 24 -21.32 -9.41 8.03
C LYS A 24 -20.14 -9.15 7.11
N VAL A 25 -20.42 -8.74 5.88
CA VAL A 25 -19.39 -8.37 4.90
C VAL A 25 -19.20 -6.87 4.94
N HIS A 26 -18.00 -6.43 5.35
CA HIS A 26 -17.65 -5.02 5.47
C HIS A 26 -17.10 -4.47 4.17
N TRP A 27 -17.41 -3.20 3.84
CA TRP A 27 -16.86 -2.50 2.68
C TRP A 27 -15.33 -2.52 2.65
N TYR A 28 -14.69 -2.40 3.80
CA TYR A 28 -13.24 -2.44 3.89
C TYR A 28 -12.65 -3.76 3.39
N GLY A 29 -13.30 -4.89 3.73
CA GLY A 29 -12.94 -6.21 3.19
C GLY A 29 -13.12 -6.29 1.67
N ILE A 30 -14.22 -5.72 1.15
CA ILE A 30 -14.48 -5.66 -0.30
C ILE A 30 -13.38 -4.85 -0.99
N MET A 31 -12.95 -3.70 -0.44
CA MET A 31 -11.88 -2.89 -1.01
C MET A 31 -10.54 -3.63 -1.06
N TYR A 32 -10.25 -4.50 -0.09
CA TYR A 32 -9.09 -5.41 -0.20
C TYR A 32 -9.23 -6.40 -1.35
N LEU A 33 -10.41 -6.99 -1.53
CA LEU A 33 -10.65 -7.89 -2.68
C LEU A 33 -10.51 -7.14 -4.02
N VAL A 34 -11.03 -5.93 -4.11
CA VAL A 34 -10.86 -5.05 -5.28
C VAL A 34 -9.37 -4.75 -5.52
N ALA A 35 -8.61 -4.43 -4.46
CA ALA A 35 -7.18 -4.18 -4.55
C ALA A 35 -6.40 -5.40 -5.10
N PHE A 36 -6.71 -6.59 -4.60
CA PHE A 36 -6.07 -7.82 -5.07
C PHE A 36 -6.48 -8.17 -6.50
N ALA A 37 -7.77 -8.07 -6.84
CA ALA A 37 -8.26 -8.32 -8.20
C ALA A 37 -7.66 -7.34 -9.21
N ALA A 38 -7.58 -6.06 -8.87
CA ALA A 38 -6.94 -5.04 -9.70
C ALA A 38 -5.45 -5.34 -9.90
N ALA A 39 -4.71 -5.64 -8.83
CA ALA A 39 -3.30 -5.99 -8.91
C ALA A 39 -3.06 -7.24 -9.78
N TRP A 40 -3.89 -8.26 -9.63
CA TRP A 40 -3.84 -9.47 -10.44
C TRP A 40 -4.10 -9.20 -11.91
N PHE A 41 -5.17 -8.47 -12.22
CA PHE A 41 -5.52 -8.11 -13.59
C PHE A 41 -4.41 -7.28 -14.25
N LEU A 42 -3.91 -6.26 -13.57
CA LEU A 42 -2.85 -5.38 -14.06
C LEU A 42 -1.53 -6.15 -14.25
N ALA A 43 -1.17 -7.03 -13.32
CA ALA A 43 0.02 -7.87 -13.45
C ALA A 43 -0.09 -8.83 -14.64
N ARG A 44 -1.26 -9.43 -14.89
CA ARG A 44 -1.51 -10.25 -16.08
C ARG A 44 -1.45 -9.45 -17.37
N LEU A 45 -1.98 -8.22 -17.40
CA LEU A 45 -1.84 -7.33 -18.54
C LEU A 45 -0.36 -7.03 -18.84
N ARG A 46 0.46 -6.80 -17.79
CA ARG A 46 1.91 -6.59 -17.96
C ARG A 46 2.62 -7.84 -18.47
N ALA A 47 2.27 -9.00 -17.93
CA ALA A 47 2.85 -10.27 -18.37
C ALA A 47 2.52 -10.62 -19.84
N LYS A 48 1.38 -10.15 -20.36
CA LYS A 48 0.96 -10.33 -21.76
C LYS A 48 1.62 -9.35 -22.74
N LYS A 49 2.36 -8.35 -22.28
CA LYS A 49 3.04 -7.40 -23.18
C LYS A 49 4.05 -8.13 -24.09
N PRO A 50 4.19 -7.73 -25.36
CA PRO A 50 5.22 -8.27 -26.24
C PRO A 50 6.62 -8.16 -25.60
N GLY A 51 7.40 -9.22 -25.69
CA GLY A 51 8.73 -9.29 -25.08
C GLY A 51 8.77 -9.49 -23.55
N SER A 52 7.63 -9.58 -22.86
CA SER A 52 7.61 -9.87 -21.44
C SER A 52 8.20 -11.26 -21.15
N THR A 53 9.05 -11.35 -20.13
CA THR A 53 9.61 -12.62 -19.65
C THR A 53 8.71 -13.32 -18.61
N TRP A 54 7.60 -12.66 -18.23
CA TRP A 54 6.66 -13.19 -17.24
C TRP A 54 5.59 -14.04 -17.91
N LYS A 55 5.30 -15.20 -17.31
CA LYS A 55 4.20 -16.08 -17.72
C LYS A 55 3.00 -15.85 -16.80
N PRO A 56 1.77 -16.19 -17.23
CA PRO A 56 0.59 -16.08 -16.36
C PRO A 56 0.75 -16.80 -15.01
N VAL A 57 1.35 -17.99 -15.00
CA VAL A 57 1.63 -18.73 -13.77
C VAL A 57 2.60 -18.02 -12.83
N ASP A 58 3.58 -17.27 -13.37
CA ASP A 58 4.48 -16.48 -12.54
C ASP A 58 3.74 -15.35 -11.82
N VAL A 59 2.70 -14.79 -12.46
CA VAL A 59 1.84 -13.74 -11.86
C VAL A 59 1.01 -14.30 -10.72
N ASP A 60 0.45 -15.48 -10.88
CA ASP A 60 -0.36 -16.10 -9.83
C ASP A 60 0.50 -16.42 -8.59
N ASP A 61 1.68 -17.00 -8.81
CA ASP A 61 2.63 -17.25 -7.73
C ASP A 61 3.17 -15.95 -7.08
N PHE A 62 3.49 -14.94 -7.89
CA PHE A 62 3.92 -13.63 -7.40
C PHE A 62 2.88 -13.02 -6.45
N LEU A 63 1.61 -13.06 -6.82
CA LEU A 63 0.54 -12.55 -5.98
C LEU A 63 0.32 -13.40 -4.74
N PHE A 64 0.42 -14.72 -4.85
CA PHE A 64 0.34 -15.62 -3.71
C PHE A 64 1.44 -15.31 -2.68
N PHE A 65 2.70 -15.18 -3.12
CA PHE A 65 3.81 -14.82 -2.23
C PHE A 65 3.59 -13.44 -1.59
N ARG A 66 3.11 -12.46 -2.35
CA ARG A 66 2.81 -11.12 -1.85
C ARG A 66 1.72 -11.15 -0.78
N MET A 67 0.63 -11.86 -1.02
CA MET A 67 -0.47 -12.02 -0.07
C MET A 67 0.02 -12.71 1.21
N LEU A 68 0.73 -13.82 1.07
CA LEU A 68 1.29 -14.57 2.20
C LEU A 68 2.26 -13.69 3.02
N GLY A 69 3.15 -12.95 2.34
CA GLY A 69 4.07 -12.01 2.98
C GLY A 69 3.34 -10.91 3.75
N THR A 70 2.26 -10.35 3.19
CA THR A 70 1.43 -9.33 3.86
C THR A 70 0.82 -9.89 5.15
N ILE A 71 0.19 -11.06 5.07
CA ILE A 71 -0.53 -11.66 6.22
C ILE A 71 0.47 -12.09 7.31
N LEU A 72 1.45 -12.89 6.94
CA LEU A 72 2.44 -13.39 7.91
C LEU A 72 3.28 -12.26 8.52
N GLY A 73 3.78 -11.36 7.67
CA GLY A 73 4.58 -10.22 8.12
C GLY A 73 3.77 -9.27 8.99
N GLY A 74 2.54 -8.95 8.60
CA GLY A 74 1.63 -8.10 9.37
C GLY A 74 1.32 -8.68 10.75
N ARG A 75 1.01 -9.97 10.81
CA ARG A 75 0.72 -10.66 12.08
C ARG A 75 1.96 -10.80 12.95
N LEU A 76 3.05 -11.31 12.42
CA LEU A 76 4.31 -11.45 13.17
C LEU A 76 4.81 -10.09 13.67
N GLY A 77 4.79 -9.05 12.81
CA GLY A 77 5.17 -7.71 13.22
C GLY A 77 4.29 -7.17 14.35
N TYR A 78 2.97 -7.41 14.31
CA TYR A 78 2.09 -7.03 15.41
C TYR A 78 2.44 -7.77 16.70
N VAL A 79 2.61 -9.09 16.65
CA VAL A 79 2.95 -9.90 17.82
C VAL A 79 4.27 -9.45 18.43
N PHE A 80 5.29 -9.21 17.62
CA PHE A 80 6.61 -8.78 18.12
C PHE A 80 6.58 -7.39 18.77
N PHE A 81 5.87 -6.41 18.19
CA PHE A 81 5.91 -5.04 18.69
C PHE A 81 4.84 -4.72 19.72
N TYR A 82 3.68 -5.40 19.67
CA TYR A 82 2.53 -5.05 20.50
C TYR A 82 1.95 -6.24 21.27
N GLY A 83 2.24 -7.48 20.87
CA GLY A 83 1.62 -8.69 21.39
C GLY A 83 2.54 -9.61 22.20
N MET A 84 3.75 -9.18 22.54
CA MET A 84 4.73 -10.04 23.24
C MET A 84 4.22 -10.55 24.60
N SER A 85 3.48 -9.73 25.36
CA SER A 85 2.89 -10.12 26.64
C SER A 85 1.82 -11.22 26.46
N TYR A 86 1.00 -11.13 25.43
CA TYR A 86 0.01 -12.16 25.10
C TYR A 86 0.66 -13.44 24.60
N TRP A 87 1.73 -13.33 23.80
CA TRP A 87 2.48 -14.49 23.32
C TRP A 87 3.19 -15.23 24.46
N ALA A 88 3.70 -14.53 25.45
CA ALA A 88 4.30 -15.15 26.64
C ALA A 88 3.30 -15.99 27.46
N LEU A 89 2.00 -15.61 27.43
CA LEU A 89 0.92 -16.32 28.12
C LEU A 89 0.30 -17.43 27.26
N ASP A 90 0.30 -17.26 25.95
CA ASP A 90 -0.31 -18.18 25.00
C ASP A 90 0.59 -18.39 23.78
N PRO A 91 1.32 -19.52 23.69
CA PRO A 91 2.20 -19.83 22.57
C PRO A 91 1.51 -19.84 21.19
N TRP A 92 0.18 -20.04 21.15
CA TRP A 92 -0.62 -20.06 19.93
C TRP A 92 -1.11 -18.68 19.50
N TYR A 93 -0.88 -17.64 20.30
CA TYR A 93 -1.30 -16.28 20.00
C TYR A 93 -0.89 -15.75 18.62
N PRO A 94 0.31 -16.03 18.08
CA PRO A 94 0.69 -15.59 16.74
C PRO A 94 -0.22 -16.13 15.64
N PHE A 95 -0.83 -17.31 15.82
CA PHE A 95 -1.70 -17.96 14.84
C PHE A 95 -3.17 -17.55 14.95
N LYS A 96 -3.55 -16.84 16.02
CA LYS A 96 -4.92 -16.33 16.21
C LYS A 96 -5.17 -15.07 15.40
N ILE A 97 -5.19 -15.20 14.06
CA ILE A 97 -5.37 -14.08 13.13
C ILE A 97 -6.75 -13.44 13.28
N THR A 98 -7.75 -14.22 13.69
CA THR A 98 -9.14 -13.78 13.90
C THR A 98 -9.31 -12.78 15.02
N ASP A 99 -8.38 -12.78 16.00
CA ASP A 99 -8.42 -11.86 17.15
C ASP A 99 -7.97 -10.43 16.76
N GLY A 100 -7.65 -10.23 15.46
CA GLY A 100 -7.19 -8.95 14.94
C GLY A 100 -5.71 -8.70 15.23
N GLY A 101 -5.29 -7.45 15.03
CA GLY A 101 -3.90 -7.02 15.24
C GLY A 101 -2.98 -7.34 14.07
N MET A 102 -2.74 -6.30 13.24
CA MET A 102 -1.84 -6.33 12.09
C MET A 102 -0.94 -5.11 12.10
N SER A 103 0.36 -5.31 11.89
CA SER A 103 1.34 -4.24 11.76
C SER A 103 1.56 -3.88 10.30
N PHE A 104 1.39 -2.60 9.95
CA PHE A 104 1.69 -2.12 8.61
C PHE A 104 3.16 -2.36 8.23
N HIS A 105 4.09 -1.98 9.10
CA HIS A 105 5.54 -2.16 8.87
C HIS A 105 5.92 -3.64 8.77
N GLY A 106 5.31 -4.48 9.62
CA GLY A 106 5.47 -5.92 9.54
C GLY A 106 5.00 -6.47 8.18
N GLY A 107 3.83 -6.04 7.71
CA GLY A 107 3.30 -6.42 6.40
C GLY A 107 4.20 -5.98 5.25
N LEU A 108 4.72 -4.75 5.29
CA LEU A 108 5.66 -4.24 4.29
C LEU A 108 6.94 -5.07 4.23
N ILE A 109 7.56 -5.33 5.38
CA ILE A 109 8.78 -6.17 5.46
C ILE A 109 8.47 -7.58 4.94
N GLY A 110 7.34 -8.15 5.37
CA GLY A 110 6.89 -9.47 4.93
C GLY A 110 6.72 -9.57 3.42
N VAL A 111 6.13 -8.57 2.77
CA VAL A 111 6.04 -8.50 1.31
C VAL A 111 7.43 -8.44 0.67
N MET A 112 8.33 -7.60 1.18
CA MET A 112 9.69 -7.48 0.63
C MET A 112 10.44 -8.81 0.71
N VAL A 113 10.37 -9.50 1.85
CA VAL A 113 10.99 -10.82 2.05
C VAL A 113 10.34 -11.86 1.14
N ALA A 114 9.02 -11.90 1.05
CA ALA A 114 8.31 -12.85 0.20
C ALA A 114 8.64 -12.67 -1.29
N LEU A 115 8.74 -11.43 -1.77
CA LEU A 115 9.15 -11.14 -3.14
C LEU A 115 10.62 -11.48 -3.41
N ALA A 116 11.51 -11.32 -2.42
CA ALA A 116 12.88 -11.77 -2.53
C ALA A 116 12.98 -13.31 -2.61
N ILE A 117 12.22 -14.04 -1.78
CA ILE A 117 12.10 -15.50 -1.83
C ILE A 117 11.54 -15.94 -3.19
N PHE A 118 10.49 -15.29 -3.68
CA PHE A 118 9.93 -15.55 -5.01
C PHE A 118 10.99 -15.38 -6.10
N ALA A 119 11.78 -14.28 -6.07
CA ALA A 119 12.83 -14.02 -7.03
C ALA A 119 13.85 -15.17 -7.07
N VAL A 120 14.34 -15.59 -5.90
CA VAL A 120 15.30 -16.71 -5.79
C VAL A 120 14.70 -18.01 -6.33
N ARG A 121 13.46 -18.36 -5.93
CA ARG A 121 12.80 -19.59 -6.38
C ARG A 121 12.55 -19.63 -7.88
N ARG A 122 12.23 -18.48 -8.48
CA ARG A 122 12.00 -18.35 -9.93
C ARG A 122 13.26 -18.01 -10.71
N LYS A 123 14.45 -18.03 -10.06
CA LYS A 123 15.76 -17.70 -10.67
C LYS A 123 15.71 -16.35 -11.41
N ARG A 124 15.01 -15.35 -10.81
CA ARG A 124 14.93 -13.98 -11.30
C ARG A 124 15.82 -13.07 -10.49
N HIS A 125 16.33 -12.02 -11.09
CA HIS A 125 17.02 -10.98 -10.33
C HIS A 125 16.01 -10.26 -9.42
N ILE A 126 16.37 -10.03 -8.16
CA ILE A 126 15.47 -9.41 -7.16
C ILE A 126 14.93 -8.07 -7.65
N ALA A 127 15.79 -7.21 -8.21
CA ALA A 127 15.37 -5.91 -8.74
C ALA A 127 14.32 -6.03 -9.86
N ASP A 128 14.40 -7.07 -10.73
CA ASP A 128 13.41 -7.28 -11.80
C ASP A 128 12.02 -7.59 -11.22
N VAL A 129 11.96 -8.30 -10.09
CA VAL A 129 10.70 -8.59 -9.39
C VAL A 129 10.12 -7.32 -8.79
N PHE A 130 10.94 -6.47 -8.15
CA PHE A 130 10.50 -5.18 -7.62
C PHE A 130 10.10 -4.20 -8.73
N ASP A 131 10.82 -4.17 -9.85
CA ASP A 131 10.46 -3.36 -11.02
C ASP A 131 9.14 -3.80 -11.67
N PHE A 132 8.89 -5.11 -11.69
CA PHE A 132 7.60 -5.63 -12.12
C PHE A 132 6.47 -5.23 -11.17
N ALA A 133 6.74 -5.29 -9.86
CA ALA A 133 5.79 -4.94 -8.80
C ALA A 133 5.47 -3.43 -8.75
N ALA A 134 6.43 -2.57 -9.07
CA ALA A 134 6.37 -1.12 -8.82
C ALA A 134 5.08 -0.39 -9.27
N PRO A 135 4.47 -0.66 -10.45
CA PRO A 135 3.23 0.03 -10.85
C PRO A 135 1.95 -0.56 -10.23
N LEU A 136 2.01 -1.67 -9.50
CA LEU A 136 0.82 -2.35 -9.01
C LEU A 136 0.27 -1.79 -7.68
N PRO A 137 1.10 -1.33 -6.71
CA PRO A 137 0.61 -0.88 -5.42
C PRO A 137 -0.36 0.30 -5.47
N GLY A 138 -0.23 1.19 -6.46
CA GLY A 138 -1.11 2.37 -6.57
C GLY A 138 -2.60 2.00 -6.62
N SER A 139 -2.97 0.92 -7.33
CA SER A 139 -4.37 0.45 -7.36
C SER A 139 -4.86 -0.03 -5.99
N GLY A 140 -3.99 -0.69 -5.23
CA GLY A 140 -4.30 -1.17 -3.88
C GLY A 140 -4.39 -0.02 -2.87
N LEU A 141 -3.48 0.94 -2.94
CA LEU A 141 -3.51 2.14 -2.11
C LEU A 141 -4.80 2.94 -2.35
N CYS A 142 -5.17 3.15 -3.61
CA CYS A 142 -6.43 3.80 -3.97
C CYS A 142 -7.64 3.09 -3.34
N ALA A 143 -7.78 1.78 -3.55
CA ALA A 143 -8.90 1.01 -3.02
C ALA A 143 -8.95 1.04 -1.48
N GLY A 144 -7.80 0.88 -0.81
CA GLY A 144 -7.72 0.95 0.65
C GLY A 144 -8.16 2.31 1.21
N ARG A 145 -7.77 3.42 0.56
CA ARG A 145 -8.16 4.77 0.97
C ARG A 145 -9.63 5.08 0.72
N ILE A 146 -10.20 4.55 -0.34
CA ILE A 146 -11.66 4.60 -0.55
C ILE A 146 -12.36 3.81 0.55
N GLY A 147 -11.84 2.67 0.97
CA GLY A 147 -12.34 1.91 2.12
C GLY A 147 -12.32 2.72 3.42
N ASN A 148 -11.22 3.45 3.70
CA ASN A 148 -11.13 4.34 4.85
C ASN A 148 -12.18 5.47 4.79
N PHE A 149 -12.41 6.04 3.60
CA PHE A 149 -13.44 7.07 3.41
C PHE A 149 -14.84 6.52 3.69
N ILE A 150 -15.19 5.34 3.16
CA ILE A 150 -16.48 4.68 3.43
C ILE A 150 -16.64 4.36 4.92
N ASN A 151 -15.58 3.94 5.60
CA ASN A 151 -15.60 3.68 7.05
C ASN A 151 -15.70 4.96 7.90
N GLY A 152 -15.54 6.15 7.31
CA GLY A 152 -15.56 7.41 8.03
C GLY A 152 -14.36 7.62 8.96
N GLU A 153 -13.19 7.11 8.60
CA GLU A 153 -11.96 7.15 9.41
C GLU A 153 -10.83 7.91 8.71
N LEU A 154 -9.81 8.32 9.48
CA LEU A 154 -8.61 9.02 9.00
C LEU A 154 -8.90 10.38 8.34
N TRP A 155 -9.85 11.12 8.89
CA TRP A 155 -10.12 12.50 8.48
C TRP A 155 -8.92 13.41 8.75
N GLY A 156 -8.74 14.40 7.88
CA GLY A 156 -7.67 15.39 8.01
C GLY A 156 -8.00 16.53 8.97
N LYS A 157 -7.20 17.57 8.89
CA LYS A 157 -7.33 18.80 9.68
C LYS A 157 -8.68 19.47 9.45
N PRO A 158 -9.17 20.26 10.44
CA PRO A 158 -10.33 21.13 10.25
C PRO A 158 -10.13 22.08 9.06
N THR A 159 -11.22 22.39 8.34
CA THR A 159 -11.18 23.27 7.18
C THR A 159 -12.52 23.93 6.90
N ASP A 160 -12.48 25.16 6.40
CA ASP A 160 -13.62 25.88 5.86
C ASP A 160 -13.69 25.85 4.33
N ALA A 161 -12.81 25.07 3.69
CA ALA A 161 -12.75 24.94 2.24
C ALA A 161 -14.07 24.40 1.68
N PRO A 162 -14.55 24.88 0.51
CA PRO A 162 -15.83 24.45 -0.06
C PRO A 162 -15.91 22.97 -0.40
N TRP A 163 -14.75 22.31 -0.61
CA TRP A 163 -14.62 20.87 -0.85
C TRP A 163 -14.38 20.04 0.42
N GLY A 164 -14.34 20.69 1.62
CA GLY A 164 -14.31 20.00 2.90
C GLY A 164 -15.62 19.26 3.17
N PHE A 165 -15.53 18.14 3.88
CA PHE A 165 -16.69 17.36 4.30
C PHE A 165 -17.12 17.74 5.72
N MET A 166 -18.43 17.86 5.92
CA MET A 166 -19.01 18.07 7.25
C MET A 166 -19.11 16.72 7.97
N VAL A 167 -18.30 16.56 9.01
CA VAL A 167 -18.20 15.32 9.80
C VAL A 167 -18.43 15.65 11.27
N ASN A 168 -19.44 15.09 11.88
CA ASN A 168 -19.80 15.34 13.28
C ASN A 168 -19.93 16.84 13.65
N GLY A 169 -20.44 17.66 12.73
CA GLY A 169 -20.61 19.09 12.92
C GLY A 169 -19.38 19.96 12.65
N GLU A 170 -18.26 19.36 12.21
CA GLU A 170 -17.02 20.06 11.89
C GLU A 170 -16.61 19.82 10.43
N GLY A 171 -16.18 20.87 9.74
CA GLY A 171 -15.60 20.76 8.40
C GLY A 171 -14.21 20.14 8.43
N ARG A 172 -13.98 19.09 7.65
CA ARG A 172 -12.71 18.36 7.63
C ARG A 172 -12.21 18.10 6.22
N HIS A 173 -10.88 18.10 6.05
CA HIS A 173 -10.26 17.60 4.82
C HIS A 173 -10.48 16.08 4.71
N ALA A 174 -10.96 15.61 3.55
CA ALA A 174 -11.05 14.19 3.23
C ALA A 174 -9.67 13.67 2.77
N THR A 175 -8.70 13.57 3.69
CA THR A 175 -7.33 13.17 3.36
C THR A 175 -7.24 11.76 2.78
N GLN A 176 -8.18 10.89 3.09
CA GLN A 176 -8.32 9.58 2.44
C GLN A 176 -8.47 9.70 0.92
N LEU A 177 -9.27 10.68 0.45
CA LEU A 177 -9.46 10.93 -0.98
C LEU A 177 -8.22 11.59 -1.61
N TYR A 178 -7.50 12.43 -0.88
CA TYR A 178 -6.24 13.01 -1.36
C TYR A 178 -5.16 11.93 -1.50
N GLU A 179 -5.07 11.03 -0.51
CA GLU A 179 -4.19 9.87 -0.55
C GLU A 179 -4.58 8.90 -1.70
N ALA A 180 -5.88 8.63 -1.89
CA ALA A 180 -6.36 7.82 -3.00
C ALA A 180 -5.98 8.43 -4.36
N ALA A 181 -6.10 9.75 -4.51
CA ALA A 181 -5.74 10.46 -5.72
C ALA A 181 -4.23 10.46 -5.96
N LEU A 182 -3.41 10.89 -4.99
CA LEU A 182 -1.98 11.12 -5.19
C LEU A 182 -1.16 9.82 -5.01
N GLU A 183 -1.33 9.10 -3.89
CA GLU A 183 -0.61 7.84 -3.60
C GLU A 183 -1.20 6.66 -4.39
N GLY A 184 -2.46 6.76 -4.81
CA GLY A 184 -3.15 5.74 -5.61
C GLY A 184 -3.08 6.05 -7.11
N VAL A 185 -3.99 6.91 -7.60
CA VAL A 185 -4.22 7.11 -9.04
C VAL A 185 -3.01 7.76 -9.72
N VAL A 186 -2.49 8.87 -9.21
CA VAL A 186 -1.37 9.59 -9.84
C VAL A 186 -0.12 8.73 -9.86
N LEU A 187 0.21 8.08 -8.74
CA LEU A 187 1.32 7.13 -8.64
C LEU A 187 1.18 5.99 -9.66
N PHE A 188 -0.01 5.40 -9.76
CA PHE A 188 -0.31 4.35 -10.73
C PHE A 188 -0.10 4.82 -12.17
N LEU A 189 -0.69 5.95 -12.55
CA LEU A 189 -0.62 6.48 -13.91
C LEU A 189 0.82 6.80 -14.33
N ILE A 190 1.60 7.45 -13.46
CA ILE A 190 3.01 7.76 -13.72
C ILE A 190 3.81 6.48 -13.95
N LEU A 191 3.69 5.50 -13.06
CA LEU A 191 4.44 4.25 -13.15
C LEU A 191 3.97 3.37 -14.32
N TRP A 192 2.68 3.33 -14.57
CA TRP A 192 2.12 2.58 -15.70
C TRP A 192 2.62 3.12 -17.04
N TRP A 193 2.59 4.44 -17.20
CA TRP A 193 3.13 5.13 -18.38
C TRP A 193 4.65 4.97 -18.49
N TYR A 194 5.37 5.18 -17.41
CA TYR A 194 6.83 5.05 -17.40
C TYR A 194 7.28 3.64 -17.79
N THR A 195 6.62 2.61 -17.25
CA THR A 195 6.92 1.21 -17.52
C THR A 195 6.21 0.65 -18.77
N ALA A 196 5.59 1.51 -19.59
CA ALA A 196 5.07 1.12 -20.88
C ALA A 196 6.18 0.66 -21.84
N LYS A 197 7.38 1.21 -21.69
CA LYS A 197 8.59 0.84 -22.43
C LYS A 197 9.59 0.17 -21.49
N PRO A 198 10.51 -0.67 -22.01
CA PRO A 198 11.63 -1.19 -21.22
C PRO A 198 12.41 -0.07 -20.55
N ARG A 199 12.81 -0.28 -19.31
CA ARG A 199 13.54 0.71 -18.49
C ARG A 199 14.77 0.05 -17.87
N PRO A 200 15.79 0.81 -17.52
CA PRO A 200 16.95 0.30 -16.78
C PRO A 200 16.49 -0.37 -15.47
N ARG A 201 17.16 -1.45 -15.11
CA ARG A 201 16.91 -2.19 -13.86
C ARG A 201 17.01 -1.26 -12.66
N MET A 202 16.09 -1.39 -11.70
CA MET A 202 15.87 -0.56 -10.52
C MET A 202 15.22 0.82 -10.80
N ALA A 203 15.09 1.26 -12.05
CA ALA A 203 14.48 2.56 -12.34
C ALA A 203 12.96 2.58 -12.02
N PRO A 204 12.15 1.56 -12.36
CA PRO A 204 10.74 1.54 -11.94
C PRO A 204 10.54 1.54 -10.42
N ALA A 205 11.33 0.75 -9.68
CA ALA A 205 11.29 0.71 -8.22
C ALA A 205 11.76 2.05 -7.62
N GLY A 206 12.82 2.66 -8.17
CA GLY A 206 13.28 3.97 -7.77
C GLY A 206 12.23 5.07 -7.99
N LEU A 207 11.57 5.07 -9.16
CA LEU A 207 10.51 6.03 -9.46
C LEU A 207 9.30 5.85 -8.52
N PHE A 208 8.93 4.62 -8.17
CA PHE A 208 7.89 4.36 -7.17
C PHE A 208 8.21 5.06 -5.84
N LEU A 209 9.42 4.88 -5.32
CA LEU A 209 9.83 5.49 -4.05
C LEU A 209 9.82 7.01 -4.11
N ILE A 210 10.26 7.62 -5.23
CA ILE A 210 10.26 9.07 -5.41
C ILE A 210 8.83 9.60 -5.44
N VAL A 211 7.98 9.07 -6.31
CA VAL A 211 6.62 9.59 -6.50
C VAL A 211 5.77 9.38 -5.25
N TYR A 212 5.88 8.19 -4.63
CA TYR A 212 5.17 7.91 -3.38
C TYR A 212 5.60 8.85 -2.26
N SER A 213 6.90 9.04 -2.04
CA SER A 213 7.39 9.92 -0.97
C SER A 213 6.99 11.39 -1.18
N LEU A 214 6.98 11.87 -2.42
CA LEU A 214 6.49 13.22 -2.75
C LEU A 214 4.97 13.32 -2.51
N ALA A 215 4.18 12.36 -2.98
CA ALA A 215 2.75 12.31 -2.76
C ALA A 215 2.43 12.29 -1.27
N ARG A 216 3.09 11.40 -0.53
CA ARG A 216 2.92 11.27 0.92
C ARG A 216 3.25 12.56 1.66
N THR A 217 4.40 13.15 1.39
CA THR A 217 4.80 14.43 1.98
C THR A 217 3.78 15.54 1.67
N THR A 218 3.24 15.57 0.45
CA THR A 218 2.23 16.55 0.05
C THR A 218 0.95 16.39 0.85
N VAL A 219 0.44 15.16 1.03
CA VAL A 219 -0.80 14.92 1.78
C VAL A 219 -0.64 15.23 3.27
N GLU A 220 0.53 15.06 3.85
CA GLU A 220 0.78 15.33 5.28
C GLU A 220 0.46 16.77 5.70
N PHE A 221 0.45 17.74 4.78
CA PHE A 221 0.05 19.12 5.10
C PHE A 221 -1.41 19.25 5.55
N TRP A 222 -2.28 18.38 5.04
CA TRP A 222 -3.73 18.35 5.38
C TRP A 222 -4.10 17.23 6.34
N ARG A 223 -3.21 16.28 6.56
CA ARG A 223 -3.45 15.13 7.43
C ARG A 223 -3.29 15.52 8.90
N LEU A 224 -4.08 14.89 9.77
CA LEU A 224 -3.81 14.91 11.21
C LEU A 224 -2.64 13.99 11.52
N PRO A 225 -1.62 14.48 12.25
CA PRO A 225 -0.55 13.61 12.71
C PRO A 225 -1.05 12.59 13.72
N ASP A 226 -0.31 11.50 13.87
CA ASP A 226 -0.62 10.45 14.84
C ASP A 226 -0.27 10.94 16.26
N SER A 227 -1.26 11.42 17.00
CA SER A 227 -1.11 12.07 18.31
C SER A 227 -0.35 11.23 19.35
N HIS A 228 -0.48 9.89 19.28
CA HIS A 228 0.23 8.98 20.19
C HIS A 228 1.76 8.97 20.04
N LEU A 229 2.31 9.52 18.96
CA LEU A 229 3.77 9.59 18.75
C LEU A 229 4.43 10.74 19.51
N ASN A 230 3.69 11.81 19.77
CA ASN A 230 4.13 12.95 20.57
C ASN A 230 2.90 13.72 21.08
N GLU A 231 2.38 13.29 22.22
CA GLU A 231 1.14 13.85 22.81
C GLU A 231 1.28 15.35 23.12
N ALA A 232 2.46 15.77 23.59
CA ALA A 232 2.71 17.16 23.97
C ALA A 232 2.63 18.15 22.80
N SER A 233 2.89 17.69 21.57
CA SER A 233 2.86 18.51 20.34
C SER A 233 1.72 18.13 19.41
N GLY A 234 0.76 17.29 19.85
CA GLY A 234 -0.33 16.78 19.00
C GLY A 234 0.13 15.89 17.85
N GLY A 235 1.27 15.17 18.03
CA GLY A 235 1.82 14.25 17.03
C GLY A 235 2.83 14.85 16.07
N TYR A 236 3.15 16.16 16.17
CA TYR A 236 4.21 16.77 15.38
C TYR A 236 5.59 16.49 15.98
N LEU A 237 6.59 16.27 15.13
CA LEU A 237 7.98 16.06 15.56
C LEU A 237 8.71 17.39 15.77
N VAL A 238 8.45 18.37 14.89
CA VAL A 238 9.08 19.72 14.95
C VAL A 238 8.05 20.76 14.49
N GLY A 239 7.96 21.87 15.23
CA GLY A 239 7.35 23.12 14.78
C GLY A 239 5.91 23.08 14.28
N HIS A 240 5.08 22.18 14.76
CA HIS A 240 3.66 22.03 14.36
C HIS A 240 3.41 21.82 12.86
N TRP A 241 4.44 21.40 12.09
CA TRP A 241 4.29 21.12 10.67
C TRP A 241 4.99 19.83 10.21
N PHE A 242 6.09 19.41 10.88
CA PHE A 242 6.86 18.24 10.48
C PHE A 242 6.36 16.98 11.18
N THR A 243 5.94 16.00 10.41
CA THR A 243 5.28 14.77 10.89
C THR A 243 6.18 13.54 10.74
N MET A 244 5.81 12.44 11.39
CA MET A 244 6.49 11.14 11.19
C MET A 244 6.37 10.66 9.74
N GLY A 245 5.23 10.92 9.08
CA GLY A 245 5.05 10.56 7.66
C GLY A 245 6.05 11.28 6.75
N MET A 246 6.33 12.57 7.01
CA MET A 246 7.37 13.32 6.29
C MET A 246 8.77 12.76 6.59
N LEU A 247 9.08 12.50 7.86
CA LEU A 247 10.38 11.94 8.26
C LEU A 247 10.67 10.60 7.55
N LEU A 248 9.71 9.70 7.52
CA LEU A 248 9.85 8.40 6.85
C LEU A 248 9.90 8.51 5.32
N SER A 249 9.36 9.58 4.76
CA SER A 249 9.41 9.85 3.31
C SER A 249 10.79 10.28 2.83
N ILE A 250 11.59 10.92 3.68
CA ILE A 250 12.96 11.39 3.34
C ILE A 250 13.87 10.22 2.90
N PRO A 251 14.07 9.15 3.71
CA PRO A 251 14.92 8.04 3.28
C PRO A 251 14.37 7.34 2.04
N MET A 252 13.05 7.25 1.88
CA MET A 252 12.45 6.68 0.68
C MET A 252 12.79 7.50 -0.57
N LEU A 253 12.71 8.84 -0.48
CA LEU A 253 13.08 9.74 -1.56
C LEU A 253 14.56 9.60 -1.93
N LEU A 254 15.45 9.57 -0.93
CA LEU A 254 16.90 9.44 -1.14
C LEU A 254 17.27 8.08 -1.76
N ILE A 255 16.68 7.00 -1.26
CA ILE A 255 16.86 5.65 -1.83
C ILE A 255 16.34 5.62 -3.26
N GLY A 256 15.16 6.16 -3.52
CA GLY A 256 14.56 6.22 -4.85
C GLY A 256 15.42 6.98 -5.85
N ALA A 257 15.93 8.16 -5.45
CA ALA A 257 16.84 8.98 -6.26
C ALA A 257 18.15 8.23 -6.55
N THR A 258 18.71 7.56 -5.55
CA THR A 258 19.94 6.76 -5.69
C THR A 258 19.74 5.59 -6.65
N LEU A 259 18.64 4.84 -6.50
CA LEU A 259 18.31 3.73 -7.40
C LEU A 259 18.14 4.22 -8.84
N MET A 260 17.47 5.34 -9.03
CA MET A 260 17.27 5.96 -10.34
C MET A 260 18.61 6.38 -10.97
N PHE A 261 19.45 7.08 -10.20
CA PHE A 261 20.78 7.49 -10.65
C PHE A 261 21.63 6.27 -11.05
N MET A 262 21.70 5.25 -10.20
CA MET A 262 22.46 4.02 -10.47
C MET A 262 21.94 3.28 -11.69
N ALA A 263 20.62 3.17 -11.85
CA ALA A 263 19.98 2.52 -12.96
C ALA A 263 20.40 3.14 -14.30
N TYR A 264 20.32 4.47 -14.41
CA TYR A 264 20.69 5.17 -15.64
C TYR A 264 22.21 5.28 -15.88
N ARG A 265 22.99 5.23 -14.81
CA ARG A 265 24.46 5.15 -14.94
C ARG A 265 24.92 3.81 -15.49
N ARG A 266 24.33 2.71 -15.00
CA ARG A 266 24.68 1.34 -15.44
C ARG A 266 24.04 0.96 -16.78
N ARG A 267 22.91 1.53 -17.11
CA ARG A 267 22.11 1.27 -18.34
C ARG A 267 21.76 -0.20 -18.59
N GLU A 268 21.82 -1.04 -17.57
CA GLU A 268 21.39 -2.44 -17.66
C GLU A 268 19.86 -2.49 -17.78
N ASN A 269 19.34 -3.11 -18.84
CA ASN A 269 17.90 -3.27 -18.99
C ASN A 269 17.32 -4.19 -17.91
N SER A 270 16.11 -3.88 -17.46
CA SER A 270 15.34 -4.78 -16.61
C SER A 270 15.09 -6.11 -17.35
N GLY A 271 15.37 -7.23 -16.67
CA GLY A 271 15.10 -8.57 -17.19
C GLY A 271 13.62 -8.93 -17.34
N ASN A 272 12.72 -7.95 -17.21
CA ASN A 272 11.29 -8.12 -17.42
C ASN A 272 10.88 -8.24 -18.89
N PHE A 273 11.76 -7.83 -19.79
CA PHE A 273 11.54 -7.92 -21.24
C PHE A 273 12.73 -8.64 -21.91
N SER A 274 12.43 -9.53 -22.86
CA SER A 274 13.44 -10.05 -23.76
C SER A 274 14.09 -8.89 -24.52
N ALA A 275 15.39 -8.96 -24.76
CA ALA A 275 16.02 -8.04 -25.69
C ALA A 275 15.26 -8.14 -27.02
N VAL A 276 14.53 -7.12 -27.42
CA VAL A 276 13.95 -7.03 -28.75
C VAL A 276 15.17 -6.82 -29.66
N PRO A 277 15.44 -7.70 -30.63
CA PRO A 277 16.44 -7.41 -31.65
C PRO A 277 16.10 -6.07 -32.26
N ALA A 278 17.07 -5.18 -32.37
CA ALA A 278 16.93 -3.85 -32.97
C ALA A 278 16.53 -3.97 -34.46
#